data_065c1e1a48c1341a92fa7ee9a5514c80
#
_entry.id   065c1e1a48c1341a92fa7ee9a5514c80
#
_cell.length_a   1.000
_cell.length_b   1.000
_cell.length_c   1.000
_cell.angle_alpha   90.00
_cell.angle_beta   90.00
_cell.angle_gamma   90.00
#
_symmetry.space_group_name_H-M   'P 1'
#
loop_
_entity.id
_entity.type
_entity.pdbx_description
1 polymer ?
#
loop_
_entity_poly.entity_id
_entity_poly.type
_entity_poly.pdbx_seq_one_letter_code
_entity_poly.pdbx_strand_id
1 'polypeptide(L)'
;FNLRGKGLFNSIYYFANKIMFNKEFIIENTKTLLYALIIAIIIRSLLIQPFYIPSSSMEPTLLVGDRLFVTKYSYGYSKHSFPFSPPIFKGRIISNSPKRGDVIVFKTPADNRTDYIKRLIGLPGDKIQFIDSNLYLNNNEVFKSRSSKNDTIFCGDSKIDVFTFEEKLPNNKVYKTVYLKNFSYQKSDIFDVPENYYFFLGDNRDCSKDSRFKKKKRYVQKYNFL
;
A
#
# COMPACT_ATOMS: atom_id res chain seq x y z
N PHE A 1 12.13 -49.20 -50.84
CA PHE A 1 12.51 -48.44 -49.61
C PHE A 1 11.50 -47.32 -49.40
N ASN A 2 10.42 -47.54 -48.75
CA ASN A 2 9.64 -46.44 -48.15
C ASN A 2 8.42 -46.98 -47.36
N LEU A 3 8.62 -47.70 -46.23
CA LEU A 3 7.49 -48.15 -45.38
C LEU A 3 7.71 -47.95 -43.87
N ARG A 4 8.79 -47.33 -43.43
CA ARG A 4 9.04 -47.11 -41.97
C ARG A 4 8.64 -45.73 -41.44
N GLY A 5 8.36 -44.72 -42.27
CA GLY A 5 8.00 -43.38 -41.84
C GLY A 5 6.54 -43.19 -41.47
N LYS A 6 5.62 -43.93 -42.08
CA LYS A 6 4.18 -43.75 -41.86
C LYS A 6 3.67 -44.29 -40.52
N GLY A 7 4.34 -45.31 -39.95
CA GLY A 7 3.95 -45.88 -38.67
C GLY A 7 4.25 -44.96 -37.46
N LEU A 8 5.39 -44.28 -37.51
CA LEU A 8 5.79 -43.38 -36.43
C LEU A 8 4.94 -42.12 -36.41
N PHE A 9 4.65 -41.53 -37.55
CA PHE A 9 3.78 -40.37 -37.67
C PHE A 9 2.35 -40.64 -37.24
N ASN A 10 1.77 -41.79 -37.60
CA ASN A 10 0.45 -42.20 -37.15
C ASN A 10 0.39 -42.49 -35.65
N SER A 11 1.45 -43.04 -35.07
CA SER A 11 1.53 -43.28 -33.65
C SER A 11 1.62 -41.98 -32.85
N ILE A 12 2.41 -41.01 -33.28
CA ILE A 12 2.53 -39.69 -32.68
C ILE A 12 1.21 -38.90 -32.81
N TYR A 13 0.58 -38.97 -33.99
CA TYR A 13 -0.73 -38.32 -34.21
C TYR A 13 -1.85 -38.95 -33.40
N TYR A 14 -1.85 -40.24 -33.20
CA TYR A 14 -2.80 -40.96 -32.34
C TYR A 14 -2.58 -40.64 -30.85
N PHE A 15 -1.31 -40.54 -30.44
CA PHE A 15 -0.94 -40.16 -29.05
C PHE A 15 -1.27 -38.69 -28.77
N ALA A 16 -1.00 -37.80 -29.68
CA ALA A 16 -1.35 -36.38 -29.60
C ALA A 16 -2.86 -36.15 -29.57
N ASN A 17 -3.62 -36.84 -30.40
CA ASN A 17 -5.09 -36.79 -30.41
C ASN A 17 -5.68 -37.41 -29.13
N LYS A 18 -5.12 -38.50 -28.61
CA LYS A 18 -5.60 -39.11 -27.37
C LYS A 18 -5.37 -38.27 -26.15
N ILE A 19 -4.30 -37.45 -26.12
CA ILE A 19 -4.02 -36.50 -25.03
C ILE A 19 -4.86 -35.22 -25.20
N MET A 20 -5.00 -34.71 -26.44
CA MET A 20 -5.66 -33.44 -26.71
C MET A 20 -7.19 -33.46 -26.67
N PHE A 21 -7.83 -34.63 -26.87
CA PHE A 21 -9.28 -34.77 -26.98
C PHE A 21 -9.94 -35.71 -25.96
N ASN A 22 -9.25 -36.04 -24.87
CA ASN A 22 -9.96 -36.71 -23.79
C ASN A 22 -10.83 -35.69 -23.06
N LYS A 23 -12.13 -35.67 -23.35
CA LYS A 23 -13.12 -34.76 -22.77
C LYS A 23 -13.10 -34.77 -21.23
N GLU A 24 -12.87 -35.92 -20.64
CA GLU A 24 -12.73 -36.06 -19.19
C GLU A 24 -11.52 -35.35 -18.64
N PHE A 25 -10.36 -35.49 -19.28
CA PHE A 25 -9.12 -34.78 -18.91
C PHE A 25 -9.28 -33.26 -18.97
N ILE A 26 -9.94 -32.74 -20.02
CA ILE A 26 -10.21 -31.30 -20.15
C ILE A 26 -11.17 -30.84 -19.01
N ILE A 27 -12.22 -31.61 -18.72
CA ILE A 27 -13.19 -31.28 -17.67
C ILE A 27 -12.52 -31.27 -16.29
N GLU A 28 -11.69 -32.27 -15.97
CA GLU A 28 -10.98 -32.34 -14.67
C GLU A 28 -9.97 -31.21 -14.49
N ASN A 29 -9.17 -30.93 -15.51
CA ASN A 29 -8.22 -29.81 -15.48
C ASN A 29 -8.96 -28.47 -15.37
N THR A 30 -10.09 -28.29 -16.08
CA THR A 30 -10.89 -27.07 -15.97
C THR A 30 -11.49 -26.89 -14.58
N LYS A 31 -11.98 -27.96 -13.95
CA LYS A 31 -12.48 -27.93 -12.57
C LYS A 31 -11.36 -27.55 -11.61
N THR A 32 -10.18 -28.18 -11.73
CA THR A 32 -9.02 -27.89 -10.88
C THR A 32 -8.58 -26.42 -11.02
N LEU A 33 -8.51 -25.91 -12.24
CA LEU A 33 -8.19 -24.51 -12.51
C LEU A 33 -9.25 -23.57 -11.89
N LEU A 34 -10.53 -23.91 -12.00
CA LEU A 34 -11.62 -23.13 -11.42
C LEU A 34 -11.52 -23.09 -9.88
N TYR A 35 -11.29 -24.23 -9.23
CA TYR A 35 -11.09 -24.26 -7.78
C TYR A 35 -9.86 -23.47 -7.35
N ALA A 36 -8.74 -23.60 -8.04
CA ALA A 36 -7.53 -22.83 -7.77
C ALA A 36 -7.79 -21.32 -7.89
N LEU A 37 -8.53 -20.89 -8.92
CA LEU A 37 -8.91 -19.51 -9.12
C LEU A 37 -9.80 -18.98 -7.99
N ILE A 38 -10.81 -19.76 -7.59
CA ILE A 38 -11.73 -19.41 -6.49
C ILE A 38 -10.92 -19.25 -5.19
N ILE A 39 -10.06 -20.20 -4.86
CA ILE A 39 -9.20 -20.16 -3.67
C ILE A 39 -8.29 -18.93 -3.70
N ALA A 40 -7.65 -18.66 -4.83
CA ALA A 40 -6.80 -17.49 -5.01
C ALA A 40 -7.56 -16.17 -4.81
N ILE A 41 -8.79 -16.07 -5.34
CA ILE A 41 -9.66 -14.91 -5.13
C ILE A 41 -10.03 -14.75 -3.65
N ILE A 42 -10.35 -15.83 -2.95
CA ILE A 42 -10.70 -15.82 -1.52
C ILE A 42 -9.49 -15.33 -0.71
N ILE A 43 -8.32 -15.92 -0.91
CA ILE A 43 -7.09 -15.53 -0.21
C ILE A 43 -6.78 -14.05 -0.45
N ARG A 44 -6.76 -13.60 -1.70
CA ARG A 44 -6.49 -12.21 -2.07
C ARG A 44 -7.52 -11.23 -1.53
N SER A 45 -8.78 -11.63 -1.42
CA SER A 45 -9.86 -10.76 -0.95
C SER A 45 -9.92 -10.66 0.56
N LEU A 46 -9.68 -11.75 1.27
CA LEU A 46 -9.92 -11.83 2.71
C LEU A 46 -8.64 -11.81 3.56
N LEU A 47 -7.52 -12.29 3.06
CA LEU A 47 -6.33 -12.46 3.88
C LEU A 47 -5.24 -11.44 3.55
N ILE A 48 -4.57 -11.60 2.43
CA ILE A 48 -3.37 -10.85 2.08
C ILE A 48 -3.38 -10.43 0.62
N GLN A 49 -2.80 -9.28 0.37
CA GLN A 49 -2.58 -8.77 -0.99
C GLN A 49 -1.12 -8.37 -1.17
N PRO A 50 -0.42 -8.89 -2.20
CA PRO A 50 0.92 -8.45 -2.52
C PRO A 50 0.89 -7.04 -3.11
N PHE A 51 1.86 -6.22 -2.69
CA PHE A 51 2.11 -4.88 -3.20
C PHE A 51 3.57 -4.70 -3.56
N TYR A 52 3.79 -3.87 -4.56
CA TYR A 52 5.10 -3.39 -4.98
C TYR A 52 5.20 -1.90 -4.66
N ILE A 53 6.36 -1.44 -4.18
CA ILE A 53 6.60 -0.03 -3.84
C ILE A 53 7.24 0.69 -5.03
N PRO A 54 6.48 1.52 -5.76
CA PRO A 54 7.00 2.22 -6.93
C PRO A 54 7.60 3.59 -6.61
N SER A 55 7.48 4.09 -5.38
CA SER A 55 7.86 5.47 -5.04
C SER A 55 8.60 5.56 -3.71
N SER A 56 9.49 6.54 -3.62
CA SER A 56 10.33 6.82 -2.46
C SER A 56 9.61 7.54 -1.31
N SER A 57 8.31 7.74 -1.40
CA SER A 57 7.57 8.58 -0.42
C SER A 57 7.53 8.02 1.01
N MET A 58 7.89 6.76 1.20
CA MET A 58 7.97 6.06 2.49
C MET A 58 9.40 5.68 2.87
N GLU A 59 10.40 6.12 2.11
CA GLU A 59 11.80 5.97 2.52
C GLU A 59 12.06 6.76 3.82
N PRO A 60 12.85 6.23 4.72
CA PRO A 60 13.66 5.00 4.62
C PRO A 60 12.94 3.74 5.12
N THR A 61 11.66 3.82 5.49
CA THR A 61 10.91 2.68 6.04
C THR A 61 10.60 1.63 4.98
N LEU A 62 10.23 2.07 3.76
CA LEU A 62 9.97 1.22 2.61
C LEU A 62 10.76 1.77 1.42
N LEU A 63 11.54 0.92 0.79
CA LEU A 63 12.40 1.30 -0.33
C LEU A 63 11.68 1.10 -1.66
N VAL A 64 12.08 1.88 -2.66
CA VAL A 64 11.60 1.64 -4.04
C VAL A 64 12.05 0.25 -4.49
N GLY A 65 11.13 -0.53 -5.01
CA GLY A 65 11.39 -1.92 -5.40
C GLY A 65 10.94 -2.97 -4.39
N ASP A 66 10.66 -2.59 -3.13
CA ASP A 66 10.19 -3.51 -2.12
C ASP A 66 8.90 -4.20 -2.53
N ARG A 67 8.78 -5.47 -2.15
CA ARG A 67 7.56 -6.25 -2.26
C ARG A 67 7.08 -6.60 -0.86
N LEU A 68 5.83 -6.28 -0.57
CA LEU A 68 5.25 -6.51 0.76
C LEU A 68 3.86 -7.14 0.65
N PHE A 69 3.41 -7.71 1.73
CA PHE A 69 2.06 -8.22 1.88
C PHE A 69 1.24 -7.29 2.79
N VAL A 70 0.09 -6.87 2.31
CA VAL A 70 -0.87 -6.08 3.09
C VAL A 70 -1.94 -7.01 3.62
N THR A 71 -2.14 -6.98 4.94
CA THR A 71 -3.18 -7.76 5.62
C THR A 71 -4.51 -6.99 5.56
N LYS A 72 -5.54 -7.62 5.02
CA LYS A 72 -6.86 -6.98 4.85
C LYS A 72 -7.75 -7.08 6.10
N TYR A 73 -7.52 -8.09 6.91
CA TYR A 73 -8.29 -8.30 8.15
C TYR A 73 -7.93 -7.34 9.27
N SER A 74 -6.79 -6.63 9.20
CA SER A 74 -6.30 -5.76 10.27
C SER A 74 -7.28 -4.66 10.66
N TYR A 75 -7.93 -4.05 9.68
CA TYR A 75 -8.90 -2.97 9.91
C TYR A 75 -10.32 -3.35 9.47
N GLY A 76 -10.57 -4.62 9.16
CA GLY A 76 -11.83 -5.14 8.63
C GLY A 76 -11.95 -4.94 7.12
N TYR A 77 -13.13 -5.24 6.58
CA TYR A 77 -13.34 -5.34 5.12
C TYR A 77 -14.17 -4.17 4.60
N SER A 78 -13.70 -3.54 3.53
CA SER A 78 -14.46 -2.57 2.74
C SER A 78 -14.69 -3.11 1.32
N LYS A 79 -15.47 -2.40 0.50
CA LYS A 79 -15.59 -2.73 -0.93
C LYS A 79 -14.22 -2.84 -1.65
N HIS A 80 -13.21 -2.08 -1.20
CA HIS A 80 -11.86 -2.11 -1.75
C HIS A 80 -11.04 -3.35 -1.37
N SER A 81 -11.53 -4.15 -0.42
CA SER A 81 -10.94 -5.45 -0.10
C SER A 81 -11.14 -6.48 -1.21
N PHE A 82 -12.15 -6.29 -2.05
CA PHE A 82 -12.52 -7.21 -3.13
C PHE A 82 -11.96 -6.76 -4.49
N PRO A 83 -11.70 -7.70 -5.43
CA PRO A 83 -11.33 -7.36 -6.80
C PRO A 83 -12.36 -6.42 -7.42
N PHE A 84 -11.87 -5.42 -8.19
CA PHE A 84 -12.70 -4.41 -8.88
C PHE A 84 -13.54 -3.51 -7.97
N SER A 85 -13.41 -3.60 -6.65
CA SER A 85 -14.13 -2.76 -5.66
C SER A 85 -15.65 -2.71 -5.90
N PRO A 86 -16.35 -3.86 -5.96
CA PRO A 86 -17.78 -3.91 -6.26
C PRO A 86 -18.60 -3.15 -5.19
N PRO A 87 -19.68 -2.46 -5.56
CA PRO A 87 -20.51 -1.68 -4.62
C PRO A 87 -21.46 -2.56 -3.80
N ILE A 88 -20.93 -3.62 -3.16
CA ILE A 88 -21.74 -4.62 -2.44
C ILE A 88 -22.30 -4.02 -1.14
N PHE A 89 -21.52 -3.16 -0.46
CA PHE A 89 -21.91 -2.50 0.79
C PHE A 89 -21.22 -1.15 0.96
N LYS A 90 -21.79 -0.32 1.82
CA LYS A 90 -21.20 0.97 2.23
C LYS A 90 -20.47 0.80 3.57
N GLY A 91 -19.32 1.48 3.71
CA GLY A 91 -18.58 1.45 4.97
C GLY A 91 -17.63 0.26 5.10
N ARG A 92 -17.51 -0.26 6.31
CA ARG A 92 -16.56 -1.32 6.67
C ARG A 92 -17.19 -2.33 7.62
N ILE A 93 -16.94 -3.61 7.38
CA ILE A 93 -17.43 -4.74 8.18
C ILE A 93 -16.28 -5.20 9.10
N ILE A 94 -16.59 -5.61 10.35
CA ILE A 94 -15.60 -6.07 11.36
C ILE A 94 -14.47 -5.04 11.51
N SER A 95 -14.84 -3.83 11.86
CA SER A 95 -13.94 -2.70 11.76
C SER A 95 -13.15 -2.48 13.04
N ASN A 96 -11.82 -2.63 12.96
CA ASN A 96 -10.88 -2.24 14.01
C ASN A 96 -10.38 -0.81 13.78
N SER A 97 -10.12 -0.08 14.86
CA SER A 97 -9.57 1.27 14.76
C SER A 97 -8.06 1.23 14.50
N PRO A 98 -7.57 1.97 13.51
CA PRO A 98 -6.15 2.07 13.27
C PRO A 98 -5.48 2.85 14.40
N LYS A 99 -4.22 2.53 14.65
CA LYS A 99 -3.41 3.18 15.69
C LYS A 99 -2.48 4.20 15.06
N ARG A 100 -2.24 5.30 15.77
CA ARG A 100 -1.26 6.29 15.35
C ARG A 100 0.11 5.64 15.08
N GLY A 101 0.71 5.97 13.94
CA GLY A 101 1.98 5.43 13.50
C GLY A 101 1.86 4.15 12.66
N ASP A 102 0.65 3.62 12.43
CA ASP A 102 0.48 2.50 11.49
C ASP A 102 0.76 2.92 10.06
N VAL A 103 1.40 2.03 9.30
CA VAL A 103 1.59 2.19 7.85
C VAL A 103 0.42 1.52 7.15
N ILE A 104 -0.35 2.30 6.42
CA ILE A 104 -1.63 1.85 5.85
C ILE A 104 -1.65 2.08 4.35
N VAL A 105 -2.14 1.07 3.62
CA VAL A 105 -2.47 1.19 2.20
C VAL A 105 -3.94 1.59 2.08
N PHE A 106 -4.21 2.61 1.27
CA PHE A 106 -5.56 3.12 1.06
C PHE A 106 -5.76 3.67 -0.35
N LYS A 107 -7.01 3.67 -0.81
CA LYS A 107 -7.39 4.36 -2.04
C LYS A 107 -7.40 5.86 -1.81
N THR A 108 -6.68 6.62 -2.64
CA THR A 108 -6.67 8.09 -2.49
C THR A 108 -8.06 8.67 -2.66
N PRO A 109 -8.50 9.59 -1.77
CA PRO A 109 -9.80 10.25 -1.90
C PRO A 109 -9.94 11.10 -3.17
N ALA A 110 -8.85 11.34 -3.89
CA ALA A 110 -8.85 12.12 -5.12
C ALA A 110 -9.63 11.45 -6.24
N ASP A 111 -9.42 10.13 -6.43
CA ASP A 111 -9.98 9.34 -7.51
C ASP A 111 -10.62 8.01 -7.07
N ASN A 112 -10.43 7.61 -5.81
CA ASN A 112 -10.84 6.33 -5.23
C ASN A 112 -10.31 5.09 -6.01
N ARG A 113 -9.22 5.25 -6.75
CA ARG A 113 -8.61 4.21 -7.60
C ARG A 113 -7.16 3.97 -7.27
N THR A 114 -6.37 5.04 -7.15
CA THR A 114 -4.91 4.96 -6.93
C THR A 114 -4.61 4.52 -5.51
N ASP A 115 -3.75 3.52 -5.36
CA ASP A 115 -3.28 3.06 -4.07
C ASP A 115 -2.16 3.97 -3.55
N TYR A 116 -2.30 4.39 -2.31
CA TYR A 116 -1.27 5.12 -1.56
C TYR A 116 -0.90 4.30 -0.34
N ILE A 117 0.38 4.34 0.00
CA ILE A 117 0.89 3.83 1.26
C ILE A 117 1.50 4.99 2.04
N LYS A 118 1.03 5.22 3.26
CA LYS A 118 1.47 6.32 4.12
C LYS A 118 1.37 5.94 5.59
N ARG A 119 2.04 6.70 6.45
CA ARG A 119 1.95 6.57 7.90
C ARG A 119 0.81 7.40 8.45
N LEU A 120 0.00 6.77 9.30
CA LEU A 120 -1.08 7.43 10.01
C LEU A 120 -0.51 8.30 11.14
N ILE A 121 -0.68 9.60 11.04
CA ILE A 121 -0.22 10.56 12.04
C ILE A 121 -1.38 11.18 12.81
N GLY A 122 -2.42 11.64 12.13
CA GLY A 122 -3.57 12.28 12.76
C GLY A 122 -4.78 11.38 12.83
N LEU A 123 -5.33 11.27 14.04
CA LEU A 123 -6.61 10.62 14.32
C LEU A 123 -7.75 11.66 14.29
N PRO A 124 -9.02 11.23 14.21
CA PRO A 124 -10.16 12.16 14.33
C PRO A 124 -10.04 13.09 15.53
N GLY A 125 -10.27 14.38 15.35
CA GLY A 125 -10.16 15.42 16.35
C GLY A 125 -8.76 15.99 16.60
N ASP A 126 -7.72 15.43 15.98
CA ASP A 126 -6.35 15.94 16.17
C ASP A 126 -6.11 17.24 15.40
N LYS A 127 -5.22 18.07 15.95
CA LYS A 127 -4.61 19.23 15.33
C LYS A 127 -3.17 18.93 14.97
N ILE A 128 -2.81 19.13 13.71
CA ILE A 128 -1.48 18.86 13.18
C ILE A 128 -0.91 20.14 12.60
N GLN A 129 0.34 20.44 12.92
CA GLN A 129 1.04 21.61 12.40
C GLN A 129 2.52 21.28 12.19
N PHE A 130 3.15 21.95 11.24
CA PHE A 130 4.59 21.99 11.09
C PHE A 130 5.09 23.39 11.46
N ILE A 131 6.08 23.45 12.33
CA ILE A 131 6.78 24.67 12.73
C ILE A 131 8.27 24.34 12.66
N ASP A 132 9.03 25.10 11.89
CA ASP A 132 10.49 24.92 11.69
C ASP A 132 10.87 23.46 11.37
N SER A 133 10.10 22.85 10.48
CA SER A 133 10.24 21.43 10.07
C SER A 133 10.00 20.40 11.20
N ASN A 134 9.52 20.83 12.35
CA ASN A 134 9.10 19.93 13.42
C ASN A 134 7.59 19.68 13.34
N LEU A 135 7.21 18.44 13.59
CA LEU A 135 5.81 18.03 13.63
C LEU A 135 5.22 18.33 15.01
N TYR A 136 4.13 19.07 15.03
CA TYR A 136 3.32 19.32 16.24
C TYR A 136 2.02 18.55 16.13
N LEU A 137 1.64 17.92 17.23
CA LEU A 137 0.42 17.16 17.39
C LEU A 137 -0.33 17.65 18.64
N ASN A 138 -1.51 18.23 18.45
CA ASN A 138 -2.30 18.81 19.55
C ASN A 138 -1.49 19.84 20.37
N ASN A 139 -0.78 20.71 19.66
CA ASN A 139 0.12 21.75 20.20
C ASN A 139 1.39 21.22 20.89
N ASN A 140 1.60 19.91 20.96
CA ASN A 140 2.82 19.33 21.51
C ASN A 140 3.77 18.92 20.39
N GLU A 141 5.04 19.29 20.54
CA GLU A 141 6.08 18.90 19.60
C GLU A 141 6.30 17.38 19.69
N VAL A 142 6.32 16.74 18.53
CA VAL A 142 6.70 15.33 18.41
C VAL A 142 8.22 15.25 18.55
N PHE A 143 8.67 14.49 19.53
CA PHE A 143 10.11 14.32 19.76
C PHE A 143 10.80 13.82 18.50
N LYS A 144 11.87 14.55 18.10
CA LYS A 144 12.66 14.26 16.91
C LYS A 144 14.14 14.31 17.25
N SER A 145 14.85 13.23 17.05
CA SER A 145 16.31 13.15 17.22
C SER A 145 16.99 12.86 15.89
N ARG A 146 18.10 13.52 15.63
CA ARG A 146 18.87 13.33 14.41
C ARG A 146 19.71 12.06 14.50
N SER A 147 19.62 11.20 13.48
CA SER A 147 20.55 10.09 13.30
C SER A 147 21.91 10.62 12.85
N SER A 148 22.98 9.95 13.27
CA SER A 148 24.35 10.31 12.89
C SER A 148 24.67 10.06 11.41
N LYS A 149 23.85 9.29 10.70
CA LYS A 149 24.02 8.98 9.28
C LYS A 149 23.46 10.10 8.39
N ASN A 150 24.28 10.53 7.44
CA ASN A 150 23.79 11.21 6.25
C ASN A 150 23.43 10.16 5.23
N ASP A 151 22.20 10.17 4.78
CA ASP A 151 21.69 9.21 3.80
C ASP A 151 21.42 9.92 2.47
N THR A 152 21.33 9.12 1.42
CA THR A 152 20.92 9.58 0.10
C THR A 152 19.70 8.77 -0.30
N ILE A 153 18.67 9.42 -0.77
CA ILE A 153 17.42 8.79 -1.21
C ILE A 153 17.06 9.21 -2.63
N PHE A 154 16.08 8.54 -3.21
CA PHE A 154 15.50 8.98 -4.47
C PHE A 154 14.29 9.89 -4.22
N CYS A 155 14.17 10.97 -5.01
CA CYS A 155 12.98 11.80 -5.11
C CYS A 155 12.58 11.87 -6.58
N GLY A 156 11.66 11.01 -7.00
CA GLY A 156 11.46 10.68 -8.40
C GLY A 156 12.71 10.00 -8.96
N ASP A 157 13.25 10.53 -10.04
CA ASP A 157 14.45 9.99 -10.70
C ASP A 157 15.75 10.62 -10.16
N SER A 158 15.67 11.60 -9.27
CA SER A 158 16.81 12.33 -8.75
C SER A 158 17.29 11.75 -7.43
N LYS A 159 18.60 11.55 -7.32
CA LYS A 159 19.28 11.17 -6.08
C LYS A 159 19.60 12.42 -5.27
N ILE A 160 19.14 12.47 -4.02
CA ILE A 160 19.25 13.65 -3.16
C ILE A 160 19.77 13.29 -1.78
N ASP A 161 20.53 14.23 -1.20
CA ASP A 161 21.05 14.08 0.16
C ASP A 161 20.02 14.53 1.18
N VAL A 162 19.86 13.73 2.22
CA VAL A 162 18.87 13.94 3.29
C VAL A 162 19.51 13.82 4.67
N PHE A 163 18.82 14.40 5.64
CA PHE A 163 19.03 14.13 7.05
C PHE A 163 18.01 13.09 7.51
N THR A 164 18.47 12.05 8.17
CA THR A 164 17.63 11.03 8.79
C THR A 164 17.38 11.38 10.26
N PHE A 165 16.12 11.31 10.66
CA PHE A 165 15.68 11.53 12.03
C PHE A 165 14.87 10.33 12.52
N GLU A 166 14.88 10.14 13.84
CA GLU A 166 13.93 9.29 14.54
C GLU A 166 12.88 10.16 15.21
N GLU A 167 11.62 9.93 14.89
CA GLU A 167 10.46 10.58 15.51
C GLU A 167 9.76 9.61 16.45
N LYS A 168 9.39 10.09 17.63
CA LYS A 168 8.67 9.33 18.65
C LYS A 168 7.29 9.93 18.87
N LEU A 169 6.27 9.19 18.48
CA LEU A 169 4.88 9.57 18.67
C LEU A 169 4.41 9.47 20.14
N PRO A 170 3.32 10.12 20.54
CA PRO A 170 2.80 10.08 21.91
C PRO A 170 2.48 8.66 22.43
N ASN A 171 2.19 7.72 21.55
CA ASN A 171 1.99 6.31 21.88
C ASN A 171 3.28 5.48 21.96
N ASN A 172 4.43 6.14 22.10
CA ASN A 172 5.78 5.56 22.15
C ASN A 172 6.25 4.84 20.87
N LYS A 173 5.51 4.92 19.77
CA LYS A 173 5.95 4.36 18.49
C LYS A 173 7.08 5.22 17.91
N VAL A 174 8.22 4.61 17.66
CA VAL A 174 9.40 5.24 17.04
C VAL A 174 9.49 4.80 15.60
N TYR A 175 9.83 5.72 14.71
CA TYR A 175 10.04 5.45 13.29
C TYR A 175 11.02 6.46 12.69
N LYS A 176 11.63 6.09 11.58
CA LYS A 176 12.57 6.94 10.86
C LYS A 176 11.87 7.84 9.86
N THR A 177 12.37 9.06 9.74
CA THR A 177 11.93 10.04 8.74
C THR A 177 13.14 10.68 8.08
N VAL A 178 12.96 11.15 6.85
CA VAL A 178 14.01 11.88 6.14
C VAL A 178 13.51 13.24 5.68
N TYR A 179 14.43 14.20 5.73
CA TYR A 179 14.23 15.59 5.34
C TYR A 179 15.37 16.04 4.42
N LEU A 180 15.08 16.87 3.43
CA LEU A 180 16.07 17.49 2.58
C LEU A 180 17.06 18.34 3.40
N LYS A 181 18.33 18.31 3.03
CA LYS A 181 19.34 19.13 3.71
C LYS A 181 19.11 20.63 3.52
N ASN A 182 18.64 21.05 2.36
CA ASN A 182 18.58 22.45 1.96
C ASN A 182 17.18 23.05 1.92
N PHE A 183 16.13 22.23 1.77
CA PHE A 183 14.76 22.69 1.59
C PHE A 183 13.79 21.72 2.27
N SER A 184 13.53 21.91 3.53
CA SER A 184 12.50 21.16 4.23
C SER A 184 11.24 22.01 4.40
N TYR A 185 10.09 21.34 4.48
CA TYR A 185 8.78 21.95 4.70
C TYR A 185 8.74 22.63 6.07
N GLN A 186 8.92 23.94 6.09
CA GLN A 186 9.23 24.71 7.30
C GLN A 186 8.00 25.04 8.13
N LYS A 187 6.90 25.43 7.49
CA LYS A 187 5.70 25.92 8.19
C LYS A 187 4.42 25.52 7.48
N SER A 188 3.41 25.17 8.26
CA SER A 188 2.07 24.92 7.75
C SER A 188 1.00 25.70 8.50
N ASP A 189 -0.20 25.79 7.89
CA ASP A 189 -1.42 26.04 8.65
C ASP A 189 -1.68 24.89 9.62
N ILE A 190 -2.59 25.11 10.57
CA ILE A 190 -3.10 24.04 11.43
C ILE A 190 -4.05 23.17 10.61
N PHE A 191 -3.83 21.87 10.66
CA PHE A 191 -4.68 20.88 10.03
C PHE A 191 -5.58 20.24 11.08
N ASP A 192 -6.83 20.68 11.19
CA ASP A 192 -7.83 20.05 12.03
C ASP A 192 -8.36 18.80 11.36
N VAL A 193 -8.19 17.63 11.97
CA VAL A 193 -8.64 16.34 11.43
C VAL A 193 -10.12 16.15 11.77
N PRO A 194 -11.03 16.14 10.78
CA PRO A 194 -12.46 15.98 11.05
C PRO A 194 -12.79 14.60 11.61
N GLU A 195 -13.96 14.49 12.27
CA GLU A 195 -14.51 13.21 12.71
C GLU A 195 -14.62 12.20 11.55
N ASN A 196 -14.26 10.94 11.81
CA ASN A 196 -14.22 9.85 10.83
C ASN A 196 -13.16 9.98 9.74
N TYR A 197 -12.24 10.93 9.87
CA TYR A 197 -11.13 11.13 8.95
C TYR A 197 -9.77 10.93 9.62
N TYR A 198 -8.78 10.69 8.79
CA TYR A 198 -7.41 10.41 9.20
C TYR A 198 -6.44 11.24 8.39
N PHE A 199 -5.32 11.62 9.00
CA PHE A 199 -4.27 12.40 8.37
C PHE A 199 -3.00 11.57 8.22
N PHE A 200 -2.49 11.51 7.02
CA PHE A 200 -1.36 10.66 6.64
C PHE A 200 -0.16 11.47 6.18
N LEU A 201 1.02 11.01 6.57
CA LEU A 201 2.30 11.55 6.11
C LEU A 201 3.15 10.45 5.46
N GLY A 202 4.00 10.85 4.52
CA GLY A 202 5.12 10.03 4.08
C GLY A 202 6.27 10.13 5.07
N ASP A 203 7.04 9.06 5.22
CA ASP A 203 8.26 9.07 6.03
C ASP A 203 9.36 9.89 5.35
N ASN A 204 9.35 9.93 4.02
CA ASN A 204 10.09 10.91 3.23
C ASN A 204 9.29 12.21 3.19
N ARG A 205 9.61 13.12 4.12
CA ARG A 205 8.82 14.33 4.38
C ARG A 205 8.74 15.28 3.20
N ASP A 206 9.81 15.46 2.46
CA ASP A 206 9.85 16.44 1.38
C ASP A 206 9.50 15.86 0.01
N CYS A 207 9.62 14.54 -0.18
CA CYS A 207 9.28 13.86 -1.43
C CYS A 207 8.00 13.03 -1.36
N SER A 208 7.05 13.41 -0.52
CA SER A 208 5.77 12.75 -0.37
C SER A 208 4.60 13.66 -0.74
N LYS A 209 3.77 13.19 -1.67
CA LYS A 209 2.42 13.75 -1.88
C LYS A 209 1.47 13.14 -0.86
N ASP A 210 1.22 13.83 0.24
CA ASP A 210 0.41 13.34 1.35
C ASP A 210 -0.67 14.35 1.79
N SER A 211 -1.21 14.18 2.99
CA SER A 211 -2.31 15.02 3.50
C SER A 211 -1.97 16.51 3.61
N ARG A 212 -0.71 16.92 3.65
CA ARG A 212 -0.31 18.33 3.70
C ARG A 212 -0.70 19.11 2.45
N PHE A 213 -0.70 18.47 1.27
CA PHE A 213 -0.76 19.16 -0.03
C PHE A 213 -2.14 19.16 -0.69
N LYS A 214 -3.09 18.38 -0.24
CA LYS A 214 -4.40 18.23 -0.89
C LYS A 214 -5.50 19.05 -0.22
N LYS A 215 -5.68 20.31 -0.60
CA LYS A 215 -6.69 21.21 0.04
C LYS A 215 -8.11 20.64 0.09
N LYS A 216 -8.65 20.06 -0.98
CA LYS A 216 -10.06 19.59 -1.05
C LYS A 216 -10.28 18.13 -0.61
N LYS A 217 -9.24 17.27 -0.67
CA LYS A 217 -9.34 15.83 -0.36
C LYS A 217 -8.15 15.38 0.48
N ARG A 218 -7.82 16.18 1.48
CA ARG A 218 -6.67 16.02 2.37
C ARG A 218 -6.78 14.82 3.29
N TYR A 219 -7.96 14.60 3.82
CA TYR A 219 -8.23 13.60 4.82
C TYR A 219 -8.77 12.31 4.19
N VAL A 220 -8.41 11.16 4.77
CA VAL A 220 -8.78 9.84 4.29
C VAL A 220 -9.80 9.23 5.24
N GLN A 221 -10.92 8.76 4.73
CA GLN A 221 -11.89 8.03 5.52
C GLN A 221 -11.47 6.56 5.67
N LYS A 222 -11.87 5.94 6.77
CA LYS A 222 -11.51 4.54 7.07
C LYS A 222 -11.97 3.56 5.98
N TYR A 223 -13.08 3.82 5.31
CA TYR A 223 -13.56 2.94 4.24
C TYR A 223 -12.62 2.89 3.02
N ASN A 224 -11.70 3.87 2.86
CA ASN A 224 -10.70 3.88 1.80
C ASN A 224 -9.52 2.92 2.08
N PHE A 225 -9.37 2.38 3.30
CA PHE A 225 -8.28 1.46 3.63
C PHE A 225 -8.47 0.12 2.91
N LEU A 226 -7.37 -0.51 2.53
CA LEU A 226 -7.32 -1.85 1.94
C LEU A 226 -7.25 -2.95 2.99
#